data_6574d9d2f8f45b832e66731952e70556
#
_entry.id   6574d9d2f8f45b832e66731952e70556
#
_cell.length_a   1.000
_cell.length_b   1.000
_cell.length_c   1.000
_cell.angle_alpha   90.00
_cell.angle_beta   90.00
_cell.angle_gamma   90.00
#
_symmetry.space_group_name_H-M   'P 1'
#
loop_
_entity.id
_entity.type
_entity.pdbx_description
1 polymer ?
#
loop_
_entity_poly.entity_id
_entity_poly.type
_entity_poly.pdbx_seq_one_letter_code
_entity_poly.pdbx_strand_id
1 'polypeptide(L)'
;MESITSRQNPLAVHIRKLGAEGKYRRSQRQYLCEGEKLVGEALRWSAGVETLVYARGKTPPEDLPQEIRLVEVPEGLFESLSTVETPQGVLAVCRRPETALPETMAPGGYLVLDGLQDPGNVGTIWRTADALGAAGVVLLPRCADPFSPKTVRSTMGACFRLPVWETDLEHLCPRLAAAEIPLYATALREDTADVRELPLERAAVVIGSEGRGISQEALARCEKTIRIPMRERCESLNAAAAATVVLWEMARGH
;
A
#
# COMPACT_ATOMS: atom_id res chain seq x y z
N MET A 1 -22.92 13.55 -18.54
CA MET A 1 -22.55 12.13 -18.35
C MET A 1 -22.35 11.48 -19.70
N GLU A 2 -21.21 10.83 -19.93
CA GLU A 2 -20.88 10.13 -21.17
C GLU A 2 -21.32 8.66 -21.06
N SER A 3 -21.80 8.05 -22.16
CA SER A 3 -22.15 6.62 -22.19
C SER A 3 -21.24 5.86 -23.16
N ILE A 4 -20.63 4.76 -22.67
CA ILE A 4 -19.75 3.89 -23.46
C ILE A 4 -20.33 2.49 -23.46
N THR A 5 -20.46 1.89 -24.65
CA THR A 5 -21.04 0.54 -24.83
C THR A 5 -20.08 -0.49 -25.42
N SER A 6 -18.98 -0.03 -26.03
CA SER A 6 -18.05 -0.91 -26.72
C SER A 6 -16.89 -1.34 -25.83
N ARG A 7 -16.59 -2.65 -25.83
CA ARG A 7 -15.38 -3.21 -25.20
C ARG A 7 -14.08 -2.73 -25.85
N GLN A 8 -14.13 -2.23 -27.07
CA GLN A 8 -12.98 -1.70 -27.80
C GLN A 8 -12.79 -0.19 -27.60
N ASN A 9 -13.69 0.47 -26.86
CA ASN A 9 -13.52 1.88 -26.55
C ASN A 9 -12.17 2.09 -25.86
N PRO A 10 -11.40 3.14 -26.22
CA PRO A 10 -10.08 3.42 -25.63
C PRO A 10 -10.07 3.45 -24.11
N LEU A 11 -11.10 4.02 -23.46
CA LEU A 11 -11.20 4.02 -21.99
C LEU A 11 -11.39 2.60 -21.43
N ALA A 12 -12.23 1.77 -22.06
CA ALA A 12 -12.43 0.39 -21.62
C ALA A 12 -11.15 -0.45 -21.74
N VAL A 13 -10.38 -0.25 -22.82
CA VAL A 13 -9.07 -0.89 -23.01
C VAL A 13 -8.08 -0.39 -21.96
N HIS A 14 -8.05 0.90 -21.71
CA HIS A 14 -7.19 1.55 -20.72
C HIS A 14 -7.43 1.00 -19.31
N ILE A 15 -8.69 0.93 -18.86
CA ILE A 15 -9.07 0.40 -17.53
C ILE A 15 -8.62 -1.06 -17.38
N ARG A 16 -8.87 -1.93 -18.38
CA ARG A 16 -8.40 -3.31 -18.31
C ARG A 16 -6.89 -3.43 -18.17
N LYS A 17 -6.12 -2.61 -18.90
CA LYS A 17 -4.66 -2.57 -18.76
C LYS A 17 -4.21 -2.07 -17.40
N LEU A 18 -4.86 -1.06 -16.85
CA LEU A 18 -4.60 -0.59 -15.48
C LEU A 18 -4.89 -1.70 -14.46
N GLY A 19 -5.94 -2.50 -14.66
CA GLY A 19 -6.26 -3.65 -13.81
C GLY A 19 -5.18 -4.74 -13.85
N ALA A 20 -4.67 -5.05 -15.03
CA ALA A 20 -3.81 -6.23 -15.27
C ALA A 20 -2.30 -5.93 -15.17
N GLU A 21 -1.82 -4.75 -15.62
CA GLU A 21 -0.43 -4.54 -15.95
C GLU A 21 0.25 -3.48 -15.05
N GLY A 22 1.16 -3.90 -14.16
CA GLY A 22 1.89 -2.98 -13.27
C GLY A 22 2.79 -1.98 -14.03
N LYS A 23 3.42 -2.42 -15.14
CA LYS A 23 4.21 -1.52 -16.00
C LYS A 23 3.34 -0.43 -16.62
N TYR A 24 2.12 -0.79 -17.02
CA TYR A 24 1.18 0.16 -17.62
C TYR A 24 0.70 1.19 -16.57
N ARG A 25 0.36 0.76 -15.34
CA ARG A 25 0.04 1.69 -14.25
C ARG A 25 1.14 2.70 -13.99
N ARG A 26 2.40 2.26 -13.97
CA ARG A 26 3.57 3.14 -13.80
C ARG A 26 3.73 4.12 -14.95
N SER A 27 3.65 3.63 -16.21
CA SER A 27 3.82 4.49 -17.39
C SER A 27 2.72 5.53 -17.56
N GLN A 28 1.48 5.17 -17.20
CA GLN A 28 0.33 6.09 -17.24
C GLN A 28 0.22 6.97 -15.99
N ARG A 29 0.97 6.64 -14.92
CA ARG A 29 0.86 7.28 -13.60
C ARG A 29 -0.59 7.26 -13.07
N GLN A 30 -1.28 6.14 -13.29
CA GLN A 30 -2.68 5.94 -12.90
C GLN A 30 -2.88 4.54 -12.31
N TYR A 31 -3.94 4.39 -11.52
CA TYR A 31 -4.36 3.13 -10.94
C TYR A 31 -5.87 3.08 -10.77
N LEU A 32 -6.41 1.92 -10.38
CA LEU A 32 -7.85 1.72 -10.19
C LEU A 32 -8.22 1.66 -8.72
N CYS A 33 -9.32 2.34 -8.39
CA CYS A 33 -10.08 2.14 -7.16
C CYS A 33 -11.44 1.55 -7.53
N GLU A 34 -11.85 0.45 -6.90
CA GLU A 34 -13.09 -0.23 -7.20
C GLU A 34 -13.92 -0.51 -5.95
N GLY A 35 -15.22 -0.27 -6.04
CA GLY A 35 -16.19 -0.44 -4.97
C GLY A 35 -16.61 0.88 -4.33
N GLU A 36 -17.89 0.94 -3.91
CA GLU A 36 -18.54 2.17 -3.42
C GLU A 36 -17.76 2.81 -2.26
N LYS A 37 -17.35 2.00 -1.27
CA LYS A 37 -16.62 2.51 -0.11
C LYS A 37 -15.25 3.09 -0.48
N LEU A 38 -14.49 2.37 -1.31
CA LEU A 38 -13.13 2.79 -1.68
C LEU A 38 -13.15 4.02 -2.58
N VAL A 39 -14.08 4.08 -3.53
CA VAL A 39 -14.29 5.27 -4.38
C VAL A 39 -14.75 6.46 -3.55
N GLY A 40 -15.65 6.24 -2.58
CA GLY A 40 -16.07 7.29 -1.63
C GLY A 40 -14.90 7.84 -0.80
N GLU A 41 -14.01 6.97 -0.31
CA GLU A 41 -12.77 7.40 0.38
C GLU A 41 -11.83 8.15 -0.57
N ALA A 42 -11.68 7.69 -1.82
CA ALA A 42 -10.83 8.38 -2.81
C ALA A 42 -11.31 9.81 -3.09
N LEU A 43 -12.61 10.02 -3.19
CA LEU A 43 -13.22 11.35 -3.36
C LEU A 43 -13.03 12.20 -2.10
N ARG A 44 -13.32 11.65 -0.93
CA ARG A 44 -13.20 12.34 0.37
C ARG A 44 -11.79 12.86 0.64
N TRP A 45 -10.78 12.09 0.27
CA TRP A 45 -9.36 12.42 0.50
C TRP A 45 -8.67 13.03 -0.71
N SER A 46 -9.43 13.47 -1.72
CA SER A 46 -8.91 14.11 -2.93
C SER A 46 -7.78 13.31 -3.59
N ALA A 47 -7.98 12.00 -3.72
CA ALA A 47 -6.96 11.05 -4.20
C ALA A 47 -6.67 11.14 -5.72
N GLY A 48 -6.93 12.29 -6.34
CA GLY A 48 -6.67 12.52 -7.76
C GLY A 48 -7.56 11.68 -8.67
N VAL A 49 -8.85 11.53 -8.30
CA VAL A 49 -9.85 10.86 -9.16
C VAL A 49 -10.01 11.65 -10.45
N GLU A 50 -9.73 11.01 -11.59
CA GLU A 50 -9.83 11.64 -12.93
C GLU A 50 -11.06 11.16 -13.71
N THR A 51 -11.43 9.88 -13.52
CA THR A 51 -12.61 9.30 -14.19
C THR A 51 -13.36 8.39 -13.22
N LEU A 52 -14.68 8.56 -13.17
CA LEU A 52 -15.61 7.65 -12.50
C LEU A 52 -16.40 6.87 -13.54
N VAL A 53 -16.46 5.56 -13.38
CA VAL A 53 -17.23 4.67 -14.25
C VAL A 53 -18.29 3.96 -13.41
N TYR A 54 -19.53 4.06 -13.86
CA TYR A 54 -20.69 3.45 -13.22
C TYR A 54 -21.36 2.45 -14.15
N ALA A 55 -21.77 1.32 -13.58
CA ALA A 55 -22.71 0.43 -14.25
C ALA A 55 -24.08 1.10 -14.36
N ARG A 56 -24.78 0.87 -15.48
CA ARG A 56 -26.13 1.40 -15.71
C ARG A 56 -27.06 1.03 -14.54
N GLY A 57 -27.83 2.01 -14.07
CA GLY A 57 -28.71 1.87 -12.91
C GLY A 57 -28.06 2.18 -11.55
N LYS A 58 -26.77 2.48 -11.52
CA LYS A 58 -26.11 3.02 -10.32
C LYS A 58 -26.16 4.55 -10.34
N THR A 59 -26.32 5.15 -9.15
CA THR A 59 -26.36 6.61 -9.00
C THR A 59 -25.00 7.11 -8.54
N PRO A 60 -24.33 8.00 -9.30
CA PRO A 60 -23.13 8.66 -8.83
C PRO A 60 -23.42 9.61 -7.67
N PRO A 61 -22.41 9.97 -6.83
CA PRO A 61 -22.56 11.04 -5.85
C PRO A 61 -23.02 12.36 -6.48
N GLU A 62 -23.87 13.10 -5.77
CA GLU A 62 -24.43 14.37 -6.27
C GLU A 62 -23.37 15.47 -6.35
N ASP A 63 -22.45 15.54 -5.39
CA ASP A 63 -21.43 16.58 -5.26
C ASP A 63 -20.07 16.14 -5.81
N LEU A 64 -20.01 15.87 -7.13
CA LEU A 64 -18.74 15.55 -7.78
C LEU A 64 -18.02 16.82 -8.27
N PRO A 65 -16.69 16.93 -8.10
CA PRO A 65 -15.90 17.97 -8.75
C PRO A 65 -16.10 17.95 -10.28
N GLN A 66 -16.22 19.13 -10.88
CA GLN A 66 -16.51 19.28 -12.32
C GLN A 66 -15.42 18.69 -13.23
N GLU A 67 -14.20 18.57 -12.72
CA GLU A 67 -13.05 18.04 -13.44
C GLU A 67 -13.12 16.51 -13.61
N ILE A 68 -13.94 15.83 -12.82
CA ILE A 68 -14.05 14.38 -12.88
C ILE A 68 -14.91 13.96 -14.07
N ARG A 69 -14.32 13.20 -14.99
CA ARG A 69 -15.03 12.60 -16.09
C ARG A 69 -15.98 11.52 -15.59
N LEU A 70 -17.28 11.68 -15.83
CA LEU A 70 -18.29 10.72 -15.42
C LEU A 70 -18.77 9.89 -16.61
N VAL A 71 -18.67 8.58 -16.51
CA VAL A 71 -18.96 7.61 -17.57
C VAL A 71 -19.93 6.53 -17.10
N GLU A 72 -21.02 6.33 -17.82
CA GLU A 72 -21.92 5.19 -17.65
C GLU A 72 -21.58 4.08 -18.64
N VAL A 73 -21.63 2.83 -18.18
CA VAL A 73 -21.46 1.64 -19.03
C VAL A 73 -22.54 0.60 -18.75
N PRO A 74 -22.94 -0.23 -19.74
CA PRO A 74 -23.80 -1.38 -19.50
C PRO A 74 -23.16 -2.35 -18.49
N GLU A 75 -23.99 -3.06 -17.71
CA GLU A 75 -23.54 -3.98 -16.66
C GLU A 75 -22.52 -5.01 -17.17
N GLY A 76 -22.80 -5.71 -18.29
CA GLY A 76 -21.87 -6.68 -18.87
C GLY A 76 -20.55 -6.09 -19.41
N LEU A 77 -20.51 -4.77 -19.71
CA LEU A 77 -19.25 -4.08 -19.98
C LEU A 77 -18.52 -3.80 -18.66
N PHE A 78 -19.23 -3.31 -17.63
CA PHE A 78 -18.66 -3.06 -16.30
C PHE A 78 -17.99 -4.31 -15.72
N GLU A 79 -18.67 -5.45 -15.75
CA GLU A 79 -18.12 -6.75 -15.34
C GLU A 79 -16.77 -7.06 -16.01
N SER A 80 -16.66 -6.75 -17.31
CA SER A 80 -15.42 -6.94 -18.08
C SER A 80 -14.28 -5.95 -17.73
N LEU A 81 -14.58 -4.88 -17.03
CA LEU A 81 -13.64 -3.87 -16.53
C LEU A 81 -13.24 -4.11 -15.07
N SER A 82 -14.11 -4.81 -14.34
CA SER A 82 -13.94 -5.12 -12.92
C SER A 82 -12.74 -6.03 -12.68
N THR A 83 -12.13 -5.86 -11.50
CA THR A 83 -11.02 -6.67 -10.99
C THR A 83 -11.46 -7.60 -9.86
N VAL A 84 -12.77 -7.70 -9.59
CA VAL A 84 -13.38 -8.56 -8.57
C VAL A 84 -14.45 -9.46 -9.17
N GLU A 85 -14.72 -10.58 -8.51
CA GLU A 85 -15.74 -11.55 -8.95
C GLU A 85 -17.17 -11.01 -8.83
N THR A 86 -17.42 -10.16 -7.82
CA THR A 86 -18.75 -9.58 -7.56
C THR A 86 -18.63 -8.05 -7.54
N PRO A 87 -18.74 -7.40 -8.72
CA PRO A 87 -18.62 -5.95 -8.85
C PRO A 87 -19.75 -5.20 -8.14
N GLN A 88 -19.42 -4.08 -7.50
CA GLN A 88 -20.42 -3.18 -6.91
C GLN A 88 -20.96 -2.14 -7.90
N GLY A 89 -20.46 -2.15 -9.15
CA GLY A 89 -20.94 -1.27 -10.22
C GLY A 89 -20.35 0.14 -10.19
N VAL A 90 -19.26 0.36 -9.47
CA VAL A 90 -18.51 1.63 -9.48
C VAL A 90 -17.01 1.39 -9.42
N LEU A 91 -16.26 2.06 -10.27
CA LEU A 91 -14.81 2.14 -10.24
C LEU A 91 -14.31 3.54 -10.60
N ALA A 92 -13.12 3.88 -10.13
CA ALA A 92 -12.43 5.12 -10.44
C ALA A 92 -11.06 4.86 -11.04
N VAL A 93 -10.68 5.69 -12.03
CA VAL A 93 -9.29 5.87 -12.45
C VAL A 93 -8.73 7.03 -11.65
N CYS A 94 -7.69 6.77 -10.88
CA CYS A 94 -7.04 7.74 -10.02
C CYS A 94 -5.60 7.99 -10.48
N ARG A 95 -5.11 9.22 -10.30
CA ARG A 95 -3.71 9.57 -10.50
C ARG A 95 -2.84 8.90 -9.44
N ARG A 96 -1.79 8.20 -9.87
CA ARG A 96 -0.82 7.62 -8.95
C ARG A 96 0.00 8.72 -8.29
N PRO A 97 0.08 8.77 -6.96
CA PRO A 97 0.93 9.73 -6.26
C PRO A 97 2.41 9.44 -6.53
N GLU A 98 3.26 10.39 -6.21
CA GLU A 98 4.70 10.19 -6.26
C GLU A 98 5.12 9.21 -5.17
N THR A 99 5.96 8.24 -5.52
CA THR A 99 6.46 7.22 -4.60
C THR A 99 7.97 7.29 -4.38
N ALA A 100 8.61 8.33 -4.88
CA ALA A 100 10.02 8.60 -4.59
C ALA A 100 10.19 8.96 -3.09
N LEU A 101 11.26 8.46 -2.50
CA LEU A 101 11.59 8.77 -1.11
C LEU A 101 11.88 10.27 -0.96
N PRO A 102 11.32 10.97 0.04
CA PRO A 102 11.57 12.39 0.25
C PRO A 102 13.04 12.64 0.59
N GLU A 103 13.53 13.83 0.33
CA GLU A 103 14.90 14.22 0.69
C GLU A 103 15.13 14.17 2.19
N THR A 104 14.12 14.55 2.98
CA THR A 104 14.17 14.53 4.45
C THR A 104 13.03 13.64 4.98
N MET A 105 13.38 12.69 5.84
CA MET A 105 12.41 11.86 6.56
C MET A 105 11.81 12.62 7.73
N ALA A 106 10.50 12.61 7.86
CA ALA A 106 9.82 13.18 9.03
C ALA A 106 10.10 12.34 10.29
N PRO A 107 10.12 12.94 11.50
CA PRO A 107 10.17 12.14 12.73
C PRO A 107 8.96 11.20 12.84
N GLY A 108 9.20 9.94 13.24
CA GLY A 108 8.13 8.94 13.43
C GLY A 108 8.59 7.52 13.17
N GLY A 109 7.66 6.58 13.35
CA GLY A 109 7.89 5.16 13.08
C GLY A 109 7.60 4.80 11.62
N TYR A 110 8.43 3.96 11.03
CA TYR A 110 8.32 3.51 9.65
C TYR A 110 8.32 1.98 9.58
N LEU A 111 7.49 1.43 8.69
CA LEU A 111 7.69 0.04 8.26
C LEU A 111 8.44 -0.02 6.93
N VAL A 112 9.43 -0.90 6.87
CA VAL A 112 10.20 -1.20 5.66
C VAL A 112 9.89 -2.63 5.25
N LEU A 113 9.26 -2.82 4.10
CA LEU A 113 8.87 -4.14 3.61
C LEU A 113 9.95 -4.66 2.66
N ASP A 114 10.52 -5.81 2.99
CA ASP A 114 11.60 -6.44 2.21
C ASP A 114 11.09 -7.65 1.44
N GLY A 115 10.82 -7.45 0.15
CA GLY A 115 10.44 -8.50 -0.78
C GLY A 115 9.08 -9.15 -0.51
N LEU A 116 8.13 -8.47 0.12
CA LEU A 116 6.77 -8.96 0.34
C LEU A 116 6.01 -9.04 -0.99
N GLN A 117 5.71 -10.27 -1.42
CA GLN A 117 5.11 -10.52 -2.73
C GLN A 117 3.58 -10.63 -2.73
N ASP A 118 2.94 -10.89 -1.57
CA ASP A 118 1.47 -10.91 -1.50
C ASP A 118 0.91 -9.48 -1.41
N PRO A 119 0.14 -9.04 -2.42
CA PRO A 119 -0.47 -7.71 -2.41
C PRO A 119 -1.50 -7.52 -1.29
N GLY A 120 -2.10 -8.61 -0.79
CA GLY A 120 -3.00 -8.58 0.37
C GLY A 120 -2.26 -8.22 1.66
N ASN A 121 -1.08 -8.82 1.90
CA ASN A 121 -0.25 -8.50 3.05
C ASN A 121 0.27 -7.07 2.99
N VAL A 122 0.78 -6.62 1.82
CA VAL A 122 1.22 -5.22 1.64
C VAL A 122 0.08 -4.25 1.96
N GLY A 123 -1.12 -4.45 1.41
CA GLY A 123 -2.26 -3.57 1.67
C GLY A 123 -2.75 -3.62 3.12
N THR A 124 -2.75 -4.79 3.75
CA THR A 124 -3.12 -4.96 5.17
C THR A 124 -2.12 -4.26 6.09
N ILE A 125 -0.83 -4.38 5.82
CA ILE A 125 0.23 -3.68 6.57
C ILE A 125 0.06 -2.17 6.43
N TRP A 126 -0.13 -1.68 5.22
CA TRP A 126 -0.34 -0.27 4.96
C TRP A 126 -1.57 0.29 5.70
N ARG A 127 -2.69 -0.46 5.68
CA ARG A 127 -3.88 -0.12 6.45
C ARG A 127 -3.61 -0.05 7.96
N THR A 128 -2.87 -1.02 8.50
CA THR A 128 -2.56 -1.07 9.93
C THR A 128 -1.59 0.05 10.32
N ALA A 129 -0.62 0.36 9.45
CA ALA A 129 0.30 1.48 9.63
C ALA A 129 -0.43 2.84 9.69
N ASP A 130 -1.41 3.07 8.81
CA ASP A 130 -2.28 4.25 8.85
C ASP A 130 -3.08 4.32 10.15
N ALA A 131 -3.68 3.19 10.56
CA ALA A 131 -4.52 3.12 11.76
C ALA A 131 -3.75 3.34 13.06
N LEU A 132 -2.47 2.98 13.11
CA LEU A 132 -1.61 3.07 14.30
C LEU A 132 -0.63 4.26 14.24
N GLY A 133 -0.80 5.18 13.29
CA GLY A 133 -0.09 6.45 13.27
C GLY A 133 1.37 6.37 12.82
N ALA A 134 1.75 5.36 12.03
CA ALA A 134 3.07 5.34 11.41
C ALA A 134 3.29 6.54 10.48
N ALA A 135 4.52 7.00 10.32
CA ALA A 135 4.87 8.10 9.43
C ALA A 135 4.86 7.68 7.93
N GLY A 136 4.97 6.38 7.65
CA GLY A 136 4.87 5.85 6.29
C GLY A 136 5.32 4.42 6.15
N VAL A 137 5.15 3.88 4.94
CA VAL A 137 5.59 2.53 4.56
C VAL A 137 6.60 2.63 3.42
N VAL A 138 7.72 1.93 3.55
CA VAL A 138 8.77 1.86 2.54
C VAL A 138 8.78 0.46 1.94
N LEU A 139 8.74 0.38 0.61
CA LEU A 139 8.82 -0.87 -0.13
C LEU A 139 10.22 -1.00 -0.76
N LEU A 140 10.97 -1.99 -0.32
CA LEU A 140 12.22 -2.39 -0.96
C LEU A 140 11.93 -3.20 -2.24
N PRO A 141 12.92 -3.43 -3.10
CA PRO A 141 12.74 -4.17 -4.34
C PRO A 141 12.08 -5.54 -4.12
N ARG A 142 11.34 -6.00 -5.14
CA ARG A 142 10.59 -7.26 -5.17
C ARG A 142 9.36 -7.32 -4.28
N CYS A 143 8.90 -6.21 -3.70
CA CYS A 143 7.56 -6.12 -3.12
C CYS A 143 6.48 -6.12 -4.20
N ALA A 144 5.25 -6.50 -3.83
CA ALA A 144 4.09 -6.36 -4.69
C ALA A 144 3.86 -4.88 -5.03
N ASP A 145 3.29 -4.62 -6.22
CA ASP A 145 2.93 -3.26 -6.66
C ASP A 145 1.91 -2.65 -5.68
N PRO A 146 2.24 -1.54 -5.00
CA PRO A 146 1.37 -0.90 -4.02
C PRO A 146 0.06 -0.39 -4.64
N PHE A 147 0.03 -0.15 -5.96
CA PHE A 147 -1.15 0.28 -6.69
C PHE A 147 -1.79 -0.81 -7.54
N SER A 148 -1.47 -2.08 -7.28
CA SER A 148 -2.26 -3.19 -7.84
C SER A 148 -3.68 -3.16 -7.27
N PRO A 149 -4.72 -3.55 -8.04
CA PRO A 149 -6.10 -3.54 -7.54
C PRO A 149 -6.29 -4.30 -6.23
N LYS A 150 -5.59 -5.44 -6.06
CA LYS A 150 -5.66 -6.24 -4.82
C LYS A 150 -5.03 -5.48 -3.63
N THR A 151 -3.88 -4.82 -3.83
CA THR A 151 -3.25 -4.02 -2.77
C THR A 151 -4.16 -2.86 -2.37
N VAL A 152 -4.60 -2.05 -3.33
CA VAL A 152 -5.44 -0.88 -3.11
C VAL A 152 -6.71 -1.25 -2.33
N ARG A 153 -7.40 -2.32 -2.72
CA ARG A 153 -8.57 -2.82 -1.96
C ARG A 153 -8.21 -3.19 -0.51
N SER A 154 -7.09 -3.88 -0.32
CA SER A 154 -6.67 -4.33 1.02
C SER A 154 -6.32 -3.17 1.95
N THR A 155 -5.95 -2.00 1.41
CA THR A 155 -5.68 -0.80 2.21
C THR A 155 -6.93 -0.19 2.84
N MET A 156 -8.13 -0.47 2.31
CA MET A 156 -9.39 0.13 2.76
C MET A 156 -9.34 1.67 2.82
N GLY A 157 -8.59 2.30 1.89
CA GLY A 157 -8.44 3.76 1.81
C GLY A 157 -7.21 4.34 2.50
N ALA A 158 -6.41 3.54 3.22
CA ALA A 158 -5.15 4.02 3.81
C ALA A 158 -4.18 4.56 2.75
N CYS A 159 -4.23 4.02 1.53
CA CYS A 159 -3.42 4.50 0.40
C CYS A 159 -3.68 5.95 -0.02
N PHE A 160 -4.74 6.59 0.49
CA PHE A 160 -5.05 8.00 0.24
C PHE A 160 -4.55 8.91 1.37
N ARG A 161 -4.10 8.37 2.49
CA ARG A 161 -3.75 9.11 3.72
C ARG A 161 -2.30 8.96 4.12
N LEU A 162 -1.82 7.71 4.17
CA LEU A 162 -0.47 7.39 4.59
C LEU A 162 0.45 7.27 3.36
N PRO A 163 1.60 7.95 3.30
CA PRO A 163 2.51 7.83 2.19
C PRO A 163 3.15 6.43 2.10
N VAL A 164 3.40 5.99 0.86
CA VAL A 164 4.20 4.82 0.55
C VAL A 164 5.33 5.22 -0.41
N TRP A 165 6.53 4.69 -0.18
CA TRP A 165 7.69 4.96 -1.02
C TRP A 165 8.29 3.67 -1.55
N GLU A 166 8.71 3.69 -2.79
CA GLU A 166 9.43 2.60 -3.45
C GLU A 166 10.91 3.02 -3.59
N THR A 167 11.83 2.31 -2.94
CA THR A 167 13.26 2.64 -2.94
C THR A 167 14.12 1.41 -2.65
N ASP A 168 15.43 1.56 -2.65
CA ASP A 168 16.40 0.57 -2.19
C ASP A 168 17.10 1.01 -0.89
N LEU A 169 17.92 0.14 -0.34
CA LEU A 169 18.66 0.41 0.90
C LEU A 169 19.77 1.45 0.72
N GLU A 170 20.30 1.61 -0.50
CA GLU A 170 21.34 2.60 -0.78
C GLU A 170 20.80 4.03 -0.62
N HIS A 171 19.56 4.24 -1.02
CA HIS A 171 18.89 5.54 -0.88
C HIS A 171 18.19 5.72 0.47
N LEU A 172 17.66 4.64 1.06
CA LEU A 172 16.94 4.69 2.33
C LEU A 172 17.87 4.96 3.52
N CYS A 173 18.96 4.17 3.69
CA CYS A 173 19.78 4.22 4.88
C CYS A 173 20.41 5.60 5.14
N PRO A 174 20.96 6.32 4.14
CA PRO A 174 21.48 7.66 4.38
C PRO A 174 20.42 8.66 4.87
N ARG A 175 19.17 8.53 4.41
CA ARG A 175 18.08 9.41 4.81
C ARG A 175 17.59 9.13 6.23
N LEU A 176 17.52 7.86 6.61
CA LEU A 176 17.22 7.46 7.98
C LEU A 176 18.31 7.96 8.95
N ALA A 177 19.58 7.76 8.58
CA ALA A 177 20.72 8.24 9.38
C ALA A 177 20.71 9.77 9.55
N ALA A 178 20.45 10.52 8.48
CA ALA A 178 20.36 11.99 8.53
C ALA A 178 19.19 12.49 9.41
N ALA A 179 18.13 11.67 9.55
CA ALA A 179 16.98 11.96 10.41
C ALA A 179 17.10 11.34 11.82
N GLU A 180 18.24 10.70 12.14
CA GLU A 180 18.48 9.99 13.41
C GLU A 180 17.41 8.95 13.71
N ILE A 181 16.96 8.22 12.65
CA ILE A 181 15.99 7.14 12.74
C ILE A 181 16.74 5.80 12.63
N PRO A 182 16.84 5.02 13.72
CA PRO A 182 17.51 3.72 13.69
C PRO A 182 16.75 2.72 12.81
N LEU A 183 17.48 1.85 12.12
CA LEU A 183 16.93 0.76 11.32
C LEU A 183 17.06 -0.56 12.07
N TYR A 184 15.93 -1.20 12.36
CA TYR A 184 15.88 -2.50 13.02
C TYR A 184 15.28 -3.56 12.07
N ALA A 185 15.59 -4.84 12.33
CA ALA A 185 15.09 -5.96 11.52
C ALA A 185 14.38 -6.99 12.39
N THR A 186 13.21 -7.45 11.95
CA THR A 186 12.50 -8.58 12.59
C THR A 186 13.16 -9.91 12.21
N ALA A 187 14.21 -10.28 12.94
CA ALA A 187 14.97 -11.50 12.67
C ALA A 187 15.49 -12.12 13.96
N LEU A 188 15.87 -13.40 13.92
CA LEU A 188 16.47 -14.11 15.04
C LEU A 188 18.00 -14.15 14.86
N ARG A 189 18.73 -13.54 15.79
CA ARG A 189 20.19 -13.61 15.95
C ARG A 189 20.51 -13.79 17.42
N GLU A 190 21.77 -14.03 17.76
CA GLU A 190 22.21 -14.23 19.15
C GLU A 190 21.95 -13.00 20.02
N ASP A 191 22.07 -11.80 19.45
CA ASP A 191 21.89 -10.50 20.11
C ASP A 191 20.49 -9.88 19.91
N THR A 192 19.50 -10.67 19.51
CA THR A 192 18.16 -10.17 19.20
C THR A 192 17.41 -9.72 20.44
N ALA A 193 17.02 -8.44 20.48
CA ALA A 193 16.23 -7.86 21.55
C ALA A 193 14.75 -8.26 21.45
N ASP A 194 14.03 -8.22 22.57
CA ASP A 194 12.57 -8.30 22.57
C ASP A 194 11.99 -6.99 21.98
N VAL A 195 10.96 -7.10 21.14
CA VAL A 195 10.31 -5.95 20.52
C VAL A 195 9.82 -4.89 21.53
N ARG A 196 9.57 -5.31 22.78
CA ARG A 196 9.10 -4.47 23.89
C ARG A 196 10.21 -3.70 24.60
N GLU A 197 11.48 -4.05 24.35
CA GLU A 197 12.65 -3.50 25.06
C GLU A 197 13.30 -2.30 24.35
N LEU A 198 12.88 -2.02 23.12
CA LEU A 198 13.43 -0.91 22.33
C LEU A 198 12.42 0.20 22.10
N PRO A 199 12.88 1.47 22.07
CA PRO A 199 12.01 2.59 21.68
C PRO A 199 11.77 2.52 20.17
N LEU A 200 10.56 2.18 19.77
CA LEU A 200 10.18 2.00 18.36
C LEU A 200 9.45 3.22 17.78
N GLU A 201 9.08 4.20 18.58
CA GLU A 201 8.28 5.36 18.17
C GLU A 201 8.95 6.17 17.05
N ARG A 202 10.27 6.14 17.03
CA ARG A 202 11.10 6.84 16.04
C ARG A 202 12.09 5.89 15.37
N ALA A 203 11.64 4.70 15.04
CA ALA A 203 12.46 3.68 14.37
C ALA A 203 11.87 3.27 13.03
N ALA A 204 12.72 2.83 12.12
CA ALA A 204 12.32 2.09 10.92
C ALA A 204 12.51 0.60 11.19
N VAL A 205 11.46 -0.21 10.97
CA VAL A 205 11.51 -1.64 11.22
C VAL A 205 11.27 -2.43 9.94
N VAL A 206 12.23 -3.29 9.59
CA VAL A 206 12.16 -4.17 8.42
C VAL A 206 11.32 -5.40 8.73
N ILE A 207 10.31 -5.64 7.89
CA ILE A 207 9.50 -6.86 7.84
C ILE A 207 9.88 -7.63 6.58
N GLY A 208 10.35 -8.85 6.74
CA GLY A 208 10.73 -9.73 5.64
C GLY A 208 9.57 -10.52 5.05
N SER A 209 9.80 -11.14 3.89
CA SER A 209 8.84 -12.03 3.25
C SER A 209 8.67 -13.35 4.02
N GLU A 210 7.48 -13.96 3.89
CA GLU A 210 7.15 -15.21 4.60
C GLU A 210 8.07 -16.38 4.25
N GLY A 211 8.53 -16.46 3.00
CA GLY A 211 9.33 -17.61 2.53
C GLY A 211 10.84 -17.41 2.66
N ARG A 212 11.34 -16.16 2.64
CA ARG A 212 12.79 -15.86 2.60
C ARG A 212 13.26 -15.07 3.82
N GLY A 213 12.34 -14.56 4.62
CA GLY A 213 12.68 -13.63 5.69
C GLY A 213 13.21 -12.30 5.14
N ILE A 214 14.09 -11.70 5.92
CA ILE A 214 14.77 -10.43 5.57
C ILE A 214 16.04 -10.75 4.78
N SER A 215 16.32 -9.95 3.77
CA SER A 215 17.53 -10.09 2.94
C SER A 215 18.82 -9.88 3.76
N GLN A 216 19.89 -10.55 3.35
CA GLN A 216 21.20 -10.37 4.00
C GLN A 216 21.69 -8.92 3.91
N GLU A 217 21.37 -8.25 2.80
CA GLU A 217 21.69 -6.84 2.60
C GLU A 217 21.00 -5.94 3.63
N ALA A 218 19.71 -6.15 3.87
CA ALA A 218 18.96 -5.40 4.89
C ALA A 218 19.47 -5.71 6.29
N LEU A 219 19.71 -7.00 6.60
CA LEU A 219 20.27 -7.42 7.88
C LEU A 219 21.65 -6.80 8.18
N ALA A 220 22.49 -6.63 7.16
CA ALA A 220 23.82 -6.03 7.32
C ALA A 220 23.77 -4.52 7.59
N ARG A 221 22.67 -3.85 7.24
CA ARG A 221 22.49 -2.40 7.43
C ARG A 221 21.69 -2.05 8.69
N CYS A 222 21.06 -3.05 9.32
CA CYS A 222 20.30 -2.83 10.56
C CYS A 222 21.23 -2.73 11.77
N GLU A 223 20.92 -1.77 12.64
CA GLU A 223 21.66 -1.56 13.89
C GLU A 223 21.42 -2.70 14.89
N LYS A 224 20.19 -3.22 14.93
CA LYS A 224 19.77 -4.31 15.81
C LYS A 224 18.74 -5.20 15.12
N THR A 225 18.64 -6.43 15.62
CA THR A 225 17.50 -7.30 15.34
C THR A 225 16.54 -7.31 16.51
N ILE A 226 15.26 -7.45 16.20
CA ILE A 226 14.16 -7.54 17.17
C ILE A 226 13.34 -8.78 16.91
N ARG A 227 12.77 -9.34 17.98
CA ARG A 227 11.89 -10.51 17.90
C ARG A 227 10.57 -10.25 18.61
N ILE A 228 9.52 -10.82 18.07
CA ILE A 228 8.24 -10.97 18.75
C ILE A 228 8.32 -12.28 19.55
N PRO A 229 8.20 -12.27 20.89
CA PRO A 229 8.23 -13.49 21.67
C PRO A 229 7.06 -14.40 21.30
N MET A 230 7.39 -15.66 20.98
CA MET A 230 6.43 -16.69 20.59
C MET A 230 6.68 -17.98 21.38
N ARG A 231 5.72 -18.89 21.39
CA ARG A 231 5.91 -20.23 21.91
C ARG A 231 6.85 -21.01 21.00
N GLU A 232 7.74 -21.82 21.54
CA GLU A 232 8.76 -22.61 20.81
C GLU A 232 8.21 -23.46 19.65
N ARG A 233 6.95 -23.87 19.71
CA ARG A 233 6.26 -24.61 18.65
C ARG A 233 5.86 -23.78 17.43
N CYS A 234 6.04 -22.46 17.47
CA CYS A 234 5.70 -21.54 16.39
C CYS A 234 6.97 -20.94 15.78
N GLU A 235 7.23 -21.22 14.52
CA GLU A 235 8.43 -20.76 13.81
C GLU A 235 8.31 -19.31 13.33
N SER A 236 7.12 -18.89 12.92
CA SER A 236 6.89 -17.55 12.38
C SER A 236 5.42 -17.12 12.48
N LEU A 237 5.17 -15.83 12.27
CA LEU A 237 3.87 -15.24 12.04
C LEU A 237 3.71 -14.85 10.56
N ASN A 238 2.49 -14.77 10.10
CA ASN A 238 2.19 -14.08 8.84
C ASN A 238 2.77 -12.65 8.89
N ALA A 239 3.31 -12.16 7.77
CA ALA A 239 4.00 -10.86 7.73
C ALA A 239 3.12 -9.69 8.18
N ALA A 240 1.83 -9.68 7.83
CA ALA A 240 0.90 -8.64 8.27
C ALA A 240 0.61 -8.73 9.78
N ALA A 241 0.55 -9.95 10.35
CA ALA A 241 0.41 -10.14 11.78
C ALA A 241 1.65 -9.65 12.55
N ALA A 242 2.85 -10.00 12.07
CA ALA A 242 4.10 -9.53 12.65
C ALA A 242 4.20 -7.99 12.58
N ALA A 243 3.90 -7.40 11.42
CA ALA A 243 3.86 -5.95 11.25
C ALA A 243 2.86 -5.27 12.20
N THR A 244 1.71 -5.90 12.46
CA THR A 244 0.71 -5.36 13.39
C THR A 244 1.25 -5.29 14.82
N VAL A 245 1.96 -6.32 15.29
CA VAL A 245 2.58 -6.31 16.62
C VAL A 245 3.64 -5.21 16.72
N VAL A 246 4.51 -5.09 15.70
CA VAL A 246 5.54 -4.04 15.66
C VAL A 246 4.91 -2.64 15.66
N LEU A 247 3.89 -2.41 14.83
CA LEU A 247 3.18 -1.13 14.79
C LEU A 247 2.47 -0.80 16.11
N TRP A 248 1.93 -1.81 16.78
CA TRP A 248 1.34 -1.62 18.10
C TRP A 248 2.38 -1.17 19.14
N GLU A 249 3.57 -1.79 19.14
CA GLU A 249 4.66 -1.35 20.01
C GLU A 249 5.19 0.05 19.63
N MET A 250 5.24 0.40 18.34
CA MET A 250 5.55 1.77 17.90
C MET A 250 4.56 2.80 18.44
N ALA A 251 3.27 2.46 18.49
CA ALA A 251 2.21 3.36 18.93
C ALA A 251 2.07 3.47 20.46
N ARG A 252 2.71 2.59 21.25
CA ARG A 252 2.57 2.55 22.73
C ARG A 252 3.07 3.79 23.46
N GLY A 253 3.89 4.61 22.83
CA GLY A 253 4.44 5.83 23.38
C GLY A 253 3.51 7.06 23.25
N HIS A 254 2.30 6.89 22.72
CA HIS A 254 1.32 7.96 22.46
C HIS A 254 0.18 7.93 23.46
#